data_097c46a19e66902082e6aaa6d1acf987
#
_entry.id   097c46a19e66902082e6aaa6d1acf987
#
_cell.length_a   1.000
_cell.length_b   1.000
_cell.length_c   1.000
_cell.angle_alpha   90.00
_cell.angle_beta   90.00
_cell.angle_gamma   90.00
#
_symmetry.space_group_name_H-M   'P 1'
#
loop_
_entity.id
_entity.type
_entity.pdbx_description
1 polymer ?
#
loop_
_entity_poly.entity_id
_entity_poly.type
_entity_poly.pdbx_seq_one_letter_code
_entity_poly.pdbx_strand_id
1 'polypeptide(L)'
;VTAYRPTRQRAAVSAALGEGHAFRSAQELHETLRAAGDRVGLTTVYRTLQAMVDAGELDVLRTGDGEAVYRRCRSDEHHHHLVCRGCGTTVELAADEVERWTAQVAKRHGFSDVSHTVEVFGYCRDCRS
;
A
#
# COMPACT_ATOMS: atom_id res chain seq x y z
N VAL A 1 -4.59 13.80 -26.76
CA VAL A 1 -5.25 13.55 -25.94
C VAL A 1 -4.79 13.66 -24.53
N THR A 2 -4.85 12.90 -23.70
CA THR A 2 -4.80 13.20 -22.34
C THR A 2 -3.54 13.80 -21.88
N ALA A 3 -3.65 14.63 -20.91
CA ALA A 3 -2.55 15.28 -20.29
C ALA A 3 -1.87 14.42 -19.23
N TYR A 4 -2.23 13.17 -19.12
CA TYR A 4 -1.61 12.31 -18.13
C TYR A 4 -0.14 12.14 -18.45
N ARG A 5 0.73 12.52 -17.53
CA ARG A 5 2.16 12.42 -17.70
C ARG A 5 2.73 11.51 -16.61
N PRO A 6 2.78 10.21 -16.89
CA PRO A 6 3.08 9.24 -15.86
C PRO A 6 4.35 9.51 -15.07
N THR A 7 5.43 9.89 -15.76
CA THR A 7 6.71 10.09 -15.10
C THR A 7 6.68 11.22 -14.08
N ARG A 8 6.12 12.37 -14.49
CA ARG A 8 6.06 13.54 -13.61
C ARG A 8 5.13 13.31 -12.43
N GLN A 9 3.96 12.75 -12.72
CA GLN A 9 2.96 12.54 -11.69
C GLN A 9 3.40 11.44 -10.72
N ARG A 10 4.03 10.38 -11.24
CA ARG A 10 4.57 9.33 -10.39
C ARG A 10 5.64 9.87 -9.46
N ALA A 11 6.51 10.74 -9.96
CA ALA A 11 7.54 11.35 -9.14
C ALA A 11 6.93 12.18 -8.03
N ALA A 12 5.89 12.97 -8.34
CA ALA A 12 5.22 13.80 -7.36
C ALA A 12 4.54 12.95 -6.28
N VAL A 13 3.83 11.91 -6.69
CA VAL A 13 3.16 11.01 -5.75
C VAL A 13 4.19 10.28 -4.89
N SER A 14 5.27 9.81 -5.51
CA SER A 14 6.34 9.13 -4.80
C SER A 14 6.96 10.02 -3.73
N ALA A 15 7.19 11.29 -4.08
CA ALA A 15 7.71 12.26 -3.13
C ALA A 15 6.74 12.53 -1.99
N ALA A 16 5.44 12.61 -2.30
CA ALA A 16 4.41 12.83 -1.29
C ALA A 16 4.29 11.64 -0.34
N LEU A 17 4.45 10.42 -0.86
CA LEU A 17 4.46 9.23 -0.01
C LEU A 17 5.69 9.20 0.89
N GLY A 18 6.79 9.77 0.41
CA GLY A 18 8.02 9.83 1.17
C GLY A 18 8.62 8.46 1.44
N GLU A 19 9.52 8.41 2.40
CA GLU A 19 10.10 7.15 2.85
C GLU A 19 9.42 6.63 4.10
N GLY A 20 8.25 7.19 4.41
CA GLY A 20 7.52 6.83 5.60
C GLY A 20 7.06 5.39 5.59
N HIS A 21 6.75 4.89 6.77
CA HIS A 21 6.32 3.52 6.96
C HIS A 21 4.81 3.40 7.10
N ALA A 22 4.08 4.48 6.87
CA ALA A 22 2.64 4.51 7.05
C ALA A 22 1.93 4.42 5.71
N PHE A 23 0.81 3.70 5.70
CA PHE A 23 -0.12 3.75 4.57
C PHE A 23 -0.86 5.08 4.58
N ARG A 24 -1.11 5.64 3.40
CA ARG A 24 -1.78 6.92 3.25
C ARG A 24 -2.88 6.82 2.21
N SER A 25 -3.98 7.52 2.45
CA SER A 25 -5.10 7.56 1.51
C SER A 25 -4.80 8.50 0.35
N ALA A 26 -5.56 8.35 -0.74
CA ALA A 26 -5.45 9.25 -1.88
C ALA A 26 -5.76 10.69 -1.49
N GLN A 27 -6.72 10.89 -0.58
CA GLN A 27 -7.07 12.23 -0.13
C GLN A 27 -5.93 12.87 0.65
N GLU A 28 -5.30 12.12 1.54
CA GLU A 28 -4.15 12.62 2.29
C GLU A 28 -3.02 13.01 1.35
N LEU A 29 -2.75 12.18 0.34
CA LEU A 29 -1.71 12.46 -0.65
C LEU A 29 -2.06 13.70 -1.46
N HIS A 30 -3.33 13.85 -1.84
CA HIS A 30 -3.79 15.01 -2.58
C HIS A 30 -3.57 16.30 -1.76
N GLU A 31 -3.88 16.26 -0.47
CA GLU A 31 -3.65 17.41 0.41
C GLU A 31 -2.16 17.74 0.54
N THR A 32 -1.32 16.72 0.65
CA THR A 32 0.13 16.91 0.70
C THR A 32 0.63 17.58 -0.58
N LEU A 33 0.13 17.13 -1.74
CA LEU A 33 0.53 17.72 -3.02
C LEU A 33 0.08 19.17 -3.14
N ARG A 34 -1.15 19.48 -2.71
CA ARG A 34 -1.65 20.83 -2.72
C ARG A 34 -0.81 21.74 -1.83
N ALA A 35 -0.46 21.26 -0.65
CA ALA A 35 0.36 22.04 0.29
C ALA A 35 1.75 22.32 -0.29
N ALA A 36 2.24 21.43 -1.17
CA ALA A 36 3.52 21.60 -1.85
C ALA A 36 3.42 22.47 -3.10
N GLY A 37 2.23 22.97 -3.42
CA GLY A 37 2.03 23.81 -4.59
C GLY A 37 1.65 23.07 -5.86
N ASP A 38 1.44 21.76 -5.77
CA ASP A 38 1.04 20.96 -6.92
C ASP A 38 -0.46 21.10 -7.16
N ARG A 39 -0.84 21.36 -8.41
CA ARG A 39 -2.24 21.58 -8.76
C ARG A 39 -2.88 20.35 -9.41
N VAL A 40 -2.48 19.19 -8.97
CA VAL A 40 -3.04 17.96 -9.50
C VAL A 40 -4.39 17.68 -8.85
N GLY A 41 -5.38 17.25 -9.65
CA GLY A 41 -6.72 16.95 -9.15
C GLY A 41 -6.74 15.58 -8.47
N LEU A 42 -7.75 15.37 -7.64
CA LEU A 42 -7.91 14.12 -6.89
C LEU A 42 -8.05 12.92 -7.83
N THR A 43 -8.81 13.07 -8.92
CA THR A 43 -8.98 11.99 -9.89
C THR A 43 -7.64 11.56 -10.48
N THR A 44 -6.77 12.52 -10.79
CA THR A 44 -5.45 12.22 -11.32
C THR A 44 -4.59 11.51 -10.28
N VAL A 45 -4.71 11.90 -9.00
CA VAL A 45 -4.00 11.21 -7.93
C VAL A 45 -4.43 9.73 -7.89
N TYR A 46 -5.73 9.45 -7.93
CA TYR A 46 -6.23 8.07 -7.96
C TYR A 46 -5.70 7.28 -9.14
N ARG A 47 -5.71 7.88 -10.33
CA ARG A 47 -5.22 7.20 -11.54
C ARG A 47 -3.73 6.89 -11.44
N THR A 48 -2.97 7.84 -10.91
CA THR A 48 -1.53 7.65 -10.73
C THR A 48 -1.25 6.54 -9.72
N LEU A 49 -1.97 6.56 -8.59
CA LEU A 49 -1.82 5.52 -7.58
C LEU A 49 -2.14 4.14 -8.15
N GLN A 50 -3.23 4.03 -8.91
CA GLN A 50 -3.63 2.76 -9.51
C GLN A 50 -2.57 2.27 -10.50
N ALA A 51 -2.03 3.14 -11.32
CA ALA A 51 -0.99 2.78 -12.26
C ALA A 51 0.26 2.28 -11.53
N MET A 52 0.62 2.92 -10.41
CA MET A 52 1.76 2.52 -9.62
C MET A 52 1.52 1.17 -8.92
N VAL A 53 0.31 0.93 -8.45
CA VAL A 53 -0.05 -0.38 -7.88
C VAL A 53 0.07 -1.46 -8.96
N ASP A 54 -0.47 -1.21 -10.14
CA ASP A 54 -0.44 -2.17 -11.24
C ASP A 54 1.01 -2.47 -11.69
N ALA A 55 1.89 -1.49 -11.54
CA ALA A 55 3.30 -1.66 -11.87
C ALA A 55 4.12 -2.30 -10.75
N GLY A 56 3.51 -2.60 -9.62
CA GLY A 56 4.21 -3.21 -8.49
C GLY A 56 5.03 -2.25 -7.66
N GLU A 57 4.81 -0.95 -7.82
CA GLU A 57 5.58 0.08 -7.10
C GLU A 57 4.98 0.42 -5.75
N LEU A 58 3.71 0.15 -5.56
CA LEU A 58 3.01 0.46 -4.31
C LEU A 58 2.27 -0.74 -3.78
N ASP A 59 2.21 -0.82 -2.46
CA ASP A 59 1.27 -1.68 -1.77
C ASP A 59 -0.03 -0.93 -1.59
N VAL A 60 -1.14 -1.64 -1.67
CA VAL A 60 -2.45 -1.09 -1.37
C VAL A 60 -3.17 -2.05 -0.44
N LEU A 61 -3.87 -1.49 0.54
CA LEU A 61 -4.76 -2.30 1.37
C LEU A 61 -6.02 -1.51 1.67
N ARG A 62 -7.06 -2.22 2.07
CA ARG A 62 -8.32 -1.58 2.43
C ARG A 62 -8.50 -1.65 3.93
N THR A 63 -8.85 -0.50 4.50
CA THR A 63 -9.12 -0.40 5.92
C THR A 63 -10.52 -0.96 6.22
N GLY A 64 -10.86 -1.05 7.49
CA GLY A 64 -12.13 -1.62 7.90
C GLY A 64 -13.35 -0.90 7.34
N ASP A 65 -13.21 0.37 6.98
CA ASP A 65 -14.28 1.16 6.36
C ASP A 65 -14.27 1.08 4.83
N GLY A 66 -13.39 0.26 4.27
CA GLY A 66 -13.31 0.08 2.82
C GLY A 66 -12.42 1.07 2.09
N GLU A 67 -11.81 1.99 2.79
CA GLU A 67 -10.94 2.98 2.17
C GLU A 67 -9.62 2.34 1.73
N ALA A 68 -9.17 2.66 0.52
CA ALA A 68 -7.88 2.20 0.03
C ALA A 68 -6.78 3.12 0.53
N VAL A 69 -5.71 2.53 1.04
CA VAL A 69 -4.54 3.28 1.49
C VAL A 69 -3.30 2.69 0.83
N TYR A 70 -2.29 3.51 0.62
CA TYR A 70 -1.15 3.19 -0.24
C TYR A 70 0.17 3.44 0.47
N ARG A 71 1.16 2.66 0.10
CA ARG A 71 2.50 2.77 0.68
C ARG A 71 3.51 2.31 -0.36
N ARG A 72 4.67 2.96 -0.39
CA ARG A 72 5.74 2.53 -1.31
C ARG A 72 6.27 1.17 -0.89
N CYS A 73 6.42 0.29 -1.88
CA CYS A 73 7.04 -1.01 -1.64
C CYS A 73 8.54 -0.82 -1.48
N ARG A 74 9.11 -1.49 -0.49
CA ARG A 74 10.56 -1.51 -0.31
C ARG A 74 11.20 -2.69 -1.01
N SER A 75 10.40 -3.69 -1.32
CA SER A 75 10.87 -4.95 -1.88
C SER A 75 9.86 -5.44 -2.90
N ASP A 76 10.35 -6.04 -3.98
CA ASP A 76 9.50 -6.69 -4.97
C ASP A 76 9.06 -8.08 -4.50
N GLU A 77 9.63 -8.56 -3.40
CA GLU A 77 9.29 -9.87 -2.87
C GLU A 77 7.94 -9.85 -2.16
N HIS A 78 7.29 -11.00 -2.19
CA HIS A 78 6.03 -11.19 -1.46
C HIS A 78 6.24 -10.94 0.02
N HIS A 79 5.40 -10.11 0.60
CA HIS A 79 5.50 -9.78 2.02
C HIS A 79 4.12 -9.51 2.61
N HIS A 80 4.07 -9.51 3.92
CA HIS A 80 2.85 -9.23 4.68
C HIS A 80 3.07 -8.00 5.54
N HIS A 81 2.01 -7.49 6.12
CA HIS A 81 2.08 -6.23 6.86
C HIS A 81 1.49 -6.35 8.25
N LEU A 82 2.14 -5.68 9.21
CA LEU A 82 1.59 -5.39 10.53
C LEU A 82 1.37 -3.89 10.58
N VAL A 83 0.13 -3.48 10.76
CA VAL A 83 -0.29 -2.08 10.59
C VAL A 83 -0.90 -1.54 11.88
N CYS A 84 -0.48 -0.35 12.29
CA CYS A 84 -1.07 0.32 13.43
C CYS A 84 -2.37 1.00 13.03
N ARG A 85 -3.46 0.69 13.73
CA ARG A 85 -4.76 1.33 13.48
C ARG A 85 -4.78 2.80 13.86
N GLY A 86 -3.89 3.22 14.75
CA GLY A 86 -3.87 4.59 15.22
C GLY A 86 -3.12 5.54 14.30
N CYS A 87 -1.91 5.19 13.91
CA CYS A 87 -1.04 6.10 13.16
C CYS A 87 -0.64 5.58 11.78
N GLY A 88 -1.00 4.35 11.42
CA GLY A 88 -0.66 3.79 10.12
C GLY A 88 0.76 3.24 10.00
N THR A 89 1.56 3.34 11.05
CA THR A 89 2.91 2.77 11.03
C THR A 89 2.85 1.31 10.64
N THR A 90 3.71 0.90 9.73
CA THR A 90 3.65 -0.43 9.12
C THR A 90 5.00 -1.12 9.17
N VAL A 91 4.97 -2.40 9.53
CA VAL A 91 6.14 -3.27 9.49
C VAL A 91 5.90 -4.33 8.43
N GLU A 92 6.89 -4.53 7.56
CA GLU A 92 6.81 -5.61 6.56
C GLU A 92 7.29 -6.90 7.20
N LEU A 93 6.53 -7.97 6.97
CA LEU A 93 6.81 -9.27 7.57
C LEU A 93 7.02 -10.31 6.48
N ALA A 94 8.03 -11.15 6.64
CA ALA A 94 8.29 -12.25 5.71
C ALA A 94 7.39 -13.47 5.99
N ALA A 95 7.11 -13.75 7.24
CA ALA A 95 6.16 -14.78 7.69
C ALA A 95 6.31 -16.14 6.99
N ASP A 96 7.50 -16.72 7.04
CA ASP A 96 7.78 -18.00 6.37
C ASP A 96 6.82 -19.12 6.80
N GLU A 97 6.37 -19.11 8.04
CA GLU A 97 5.43 -20.09 8.55
C GLU A 97 4.10 -20.02 7.82
N VAL A 98 3.63 -18.82 7.54
CA VAL A 98 2.39 -18.62 6.80
C VAL A 98 2.55 -19.12 5.37
N GLU A 99 3.69 -18.85 4.76
CA GLU A 99 3.96 -19.30 3.40
C GLU A 99 3.93 -20.84 3.31
N ARG A 100 4.57 -21.51 4.25
CA ARG A 100 4.58 -22.97 4.27
C ARG A 100 3.19 -23.53 4.52
N TRP A 101 2.47 -22.94 5.45
CA TRP A 101 1.12 -23.41 5.77
C TRP A 101 0.18 -23.28 4.58
N THR A 102 0.20 -22.14 3.88
CA THR A 102 -0.68 -21.93 2.73
C THR A 102 -0.34 -22.88 1.59
N ALA A 103 0.95 -23.17 1.38
CA ALA A 103 1.36 -24.12 0.36
C ALA A 103 0.86 -25.54 0.70
N GLN A 104 0.92 -25.92 1.97
CA GLN A 104 0.43 -27.23 2.40
C GLN A 104 -1.08 -27.34 2.24
N VAL A 105 -1.80 -26.29 2.58
CA VAL A 105 -3.26 -26.27 2.43
C VAL A 105 -3.65 -26.44 0.96
N ALA A 106 -2.99 -25.68 0.09
CA ALA A 106 -3.26 -25.78 -1.36
C ALA A 106 -3.02 -27.19 -1.88
N LYS A 107 -1.90 -27.77 -1.49
CA LYS A 107 -1.54 -29.13 -1.94
C LYS A 107 -2.51 -30.17 -1.40
N ARG A 108 -2.88 -30.04 -0.12
CA ARG A 108 -3.80 -30.99 0.52
C ARG A 108 -5.15 -31.05 -0.19
N HIS A 109 -5.61 -29.89 -0.64
CA HIS A 109 -6.94 -29.79 -1.25
C HIS A 109 -6.90 -29.77 -2.79
N GLY A 110 -5.72 -29.94 -3.38
CA GLY A 110 -5.60 -30.06 -4.84
C GLY A 110 -5.75 -28.74 -5.59
N PHE A 111 -5.44 -27.63 -4.96
CA PHE A 111 -5.53 -26.32 -5.61
C PHE A 111 -4.20 -25.94 -6.24
N SER A 112 -4.27 -25.28 -7.39
CA SER A 112 -3.09 -24.76 -8.06
C SER A 112 -3.28 -23.24 -8.26
N ASP A 113 -2.17 -22.56 -8.54
CA ASP A 113 -2.16 -21.11 -8.79
C ASP A 113 -2.79 -20.35 -7.63
N VAL A 114 -2.38 -20.71 -6.42
CA VAL A 114 -2.94 -20.17 -5.18
C VAL A 114 -2.17 -18.92 -4.77
N SER A 115 -2.90 -17.89 -4.37
CA SER A 115 -2.30 -16.69 -3.77
C SER A 115 -2.96 -16.43 -2.43
N HIS A 116 -2.30 -15.60 -1.62
CA HIS A 116 -2.85 -15.22 -0.32
C HIS A 116 -2.36 -13.85 0.06
N THR A 117 -3.11 -13.19 0.93
CA THR A 117 -2.69 -11.95 1.57
C THR A 117 -2.90 -12.11 3.07
N VAL A 118 -2.00 -11.53 3.84
CA VAL A 118 -2.13 -11.50 5.29
C VAL A 118 -1.79 -10.11 5.79
N GLU A 119 -2.75 -9.50 6.45
CA GLU A 119 -2.58 -8.18 7.05
C GLU A 119 -2.95 -8.29 8.51
N VAL A 120 -2.08 -7.83 9.39
CA VAL A 120 -2.29 -7.89 10.84
C VAL A 120 -2.42 -6.47 11.36
N PHE A 121 -3.46 -6.20 12.14
CA PHE A 121 -3.76 -4.85 12.64
C PHE A 121 -3.71 -4.82 14.15
N GLY A 122 -3.18 -3.73 14.69
CA GLY A 122 -3.13 -3.52 16.12
C GLY A 122 -2.79 -2.07 16.43
N TYR A 123 -2.32 -1.81 17.63
CA TYR A 123 -1.87 -0.48 18.03
C TYR A 123 -0.40 -0.54 18.42
N CYS A 124 0.40 0.32 17.83
CA CYS A 124 1.83 0.37 18.11
C CYS A 124 2.08 0.89 19.53
N ARG A 125 3.33 0.83 19.95
CA ARG A 125 3.70 1.24 21.31
C ARG A 125 3.21 2.65 21.65
N ASP A 126 3.31 3.56 20.69
CA ASP A 126 2.94 4.97 20.93
C ASP A 126 1.43 5.20 20.91
N CYS A 127 0.67 4.30 20.28
CA CYS A 127 -0.78 4.45 20.14
C CYS A 127 -1.58 3.60 21.13
N ARG A 128 -0.97 2.59 21.72
CA ARG A 128 -1.68 1.76 22.70
C ARG A 128 -1.86 2.54 23.99
N SER A 129 -2.98 2.36 24.64
CA SER A 129 -3.25 3.02 25.92
C SER A 129 -2.95 2.08 27.07
#